data_48a26f02db89c23b0894898e5359c7d8
#
_entry.id   48a26f02db89c23b0894898e5359c7d8
#
_cell.length_a   1.000
_cell.length_b   1.000
_cell.length_c   1.000
_cell.angle_alpha   90.00
_cell.angle_beta   90.00
_cell.angle_gamma   90.00
#
_symmetry.space_group_name_H-M   'P 1'
#
loop_
_entity.id
_entity.type
_entity.pdbx_description
1 polymer ?
#
loop_
_entity_poly.entity_id
_entity_poly.type
_entity_poly.pdbx_seq_one_letter_code
_entity_poly.pdbx_strand_id
1 'polypeptide(L)'
;MPEYIKIGRAPAVLYGEPAERAFLFVHGLCGNKEEAQRFAAVVNPLGWQVLAVELPEHNGRQDGVRLVPWEAVPELQNVRNYMKERWQTLGVRAVSLGAWLALQAFAGESVDYCLLSSPLLDMEKMICSMMAQAGISKERLRVEGEIPVPGGQTLSWRYLCWAREHSVSSISPKTSLLYGVKDEMTPRSTIDAYCRKFACSLTVAEGAAHWFHMPEEETRMSQWEREQLEK
;
A
#
# COMPACT_ATOMS: atom_id res chain seq x y z
N MET A 1 -7.54 -7.67 -22.76
CA MET A 1 -6.14 -7.19 -22.71
C MET A 1 -6.08 -6.04 -21.69
N PRO A 2 -4.95 -5.80 -21.00
CA PRO A 2 -4.85 -4.67 -20.07
C PRO A 2 -5.02 -3.34 -20.84
N GLU A 3 -5.74 -2.40 -20.26
CA GLU A 3 -5.95 -1.06 -20.79
C GLU A 3 -5.08 -0.06 -19.99
N TYR A 4 -4.18 0.63 -20.69
CA TYR A 4 -3.34 1.66 -20.07
C TYR A 4 -4.04 3.01 -20.14
N ILE A 5 -4.22 3.62 -18.97
CA ILE A 5 -4.95 4.89 -18.83
C ILE A 5 -4.16 5.87 -17.95
N LYS A 6 -4.65 7.08 -17.84
CA LYS A 6 -4.10 8.09 -16.94
C LYS A 6 -5.23 8.74 -16.15
N ILE A 7 -5.09 8.80 -14.82
CA ILE A 7 -6.08 9.40 -13.92
C ILE A 7 -5.44 10.63 -13.28
N GLY A 8 -5.82 11.81 -13.77
CA GLY A 8 -5.09 13.02 -13.42
C GLY A 8 -3.64 12.93 -13.88
N ARG A 9 -2.69 12.87 -12.92
CA ARG A 9 -1.26 12.67 -13.21
C ARG A 9 -0.81 11.21 -13.07
N ALA A 10 -1.58 10.36 -12.38
CA ALA A 10 -1.23 8.98 -12.12
C ALA A 10 -1.34 8.11 -13.38
N PRO A 11 -0.26 7.51 -13.90
CA PRO A 11 -0.35 6.44 -14.86
C PRO A 11 -1.01 5.23 -14.21
N ALA A 12 -1.88 4.55 -14.94
CA ALA A 12 -2.62 3.41 -14.42
C ALA A 12 -2.81 2.33 -15.49
N VAL A 13 -3.13 1.14 -15.05
CA VAL A 13 -3.53 0.03 -15.91
C VAL A 13 -4.80 -0.63 -15.34
N LEU A 14 -5.76 -0.88 -16.21
CA LEU A 14 -7.00 -1.56 -15.88
C LEU A 14 -6.97 -2.98 -16.45
N TYR A 15 -7.21 -3.97 -15.60
CA TYR A 15 -7.29 -5.39 -15.94
C TYR A 15 -8.72 -5.89 -15.78
N GLY A 16 -9.13 -6.79 -16.64
CA GLY A 16 -10.42 -7.50 -16.59
C GLY A 16 -11.47 -6.90 -17.51
N GLU A 17 -12.46 -7.71 -17.81
CA GLU A 17 -13.65 -7.29 -18.57
C GLU A 17 -14.50 -6.32 -17.73
N PRO A 18 -15.32 -5.47 -18.37
CA PRO A 18 -16.19 -4.54 -17.66
C PRO A 18 -17.03 -5.23 -16.56
N ALA A 19 -17.00 -4.68 -15.35
CA ALA A 19 -17.68 -5.20 -14.18
C ALA A 19 -18.18 -4.05 -13.29
N GLU A 20 -19.12 -4.34 -12.38
CA GLU A 20 -19.66 -3.36 -11.42
C GLU A 20 -18.77 -3.20 -10.19
N ARG A 21 -17.71 -3.99 -10.08
CA ARG A 21 -16.80 -4.01 -8.93
C ARG A 21 -15.34 -4.00 -9.33
N ALA A 22 -14.54 -3.21 -8.60
CA ALA A 22 -13.11 -3.09 -8.86
C ALA A 22 -12.28 -3.00 -7.60
N PHE A 23 -11.07 -3.53 -7.69
CA PHE A 23 -10.00 -3.29 -6.73
C PHE A 23 -9.07 -2.19 -7.22
N LEU A 24 -8.69 -1.30 -6.32
CA LEU A 24 -7.48 -0.51 -6.47
C LEU A 24 -6.29 -1.35 -6.02
N PHE A 25 -5.30 -1.53 -6.89
CA PHE A 25 -4.02 -2.10 -6.51
C PHE A 25 -2.96 -0.99 -6.35
N VAL A 26 -2.30 -0.97 -5.18
CA VAL A 26 -1.21 -0.04 -4.88
C VAL A 26 0.03 -0.82 -4.49
N HIS A 27 1.06 -0.74 -5.35
CA HIS A 27 2.33 -1.45 -5.15
C HIS A 27 3.17 -0.88 -4.00
N GLY A 28 4.18 -1.61 -3.56
CA GLY A 28 5.14 -1.17 -2.54
C GLY A 28 6.27 -0.31 -3.11
N LEU A 29 7.20 0.09 -2.24
CA LEU A 29 8.44 0.76 -2.66
C LEU A 29 9.23 -0.16 -3.62
N CYS A 30 9.78 0.41 -4.68
CA CYS A 30 10.48 -0.28 -5.77
C CYS A 30 9.59 -1.21 -6.63
N GLY A 31 8.27 -1.25 -6.39
CA GLY A 31 7.30 -1.96 -7.21
C GLY A 31 6.83 -1.15 -8.43
N ASN A 32 5.82 -1.67 -9.11
CA ASN A 32 5.18 -1.02 -10.25
C ASN A 32 3.72 -1.50 -10.40
N LYS A 33 2.95 -0.80 -11.22
CA LYS A 33 1.54 -1.12 -11.45
C LYS A 33 1.30 -2.45 -12.15
N GLU A 34 2.29 -2.96 -12.89
CA GLU A 34 2.20 -4.25 -13.61
C GLU A 34 2.18 -5.45 -12.64
N GLU A 35 2.67 -5.31 -11.40
CA GLU A 35 2.57 -6.35 -10.37
C GLU A 35 1.12 -6.76 -10.08
N ALA A 36 0.17 -5.87 -10.35
CA ALA A 36 -1.25 -6.15 -10.25
C ALA A 36 -1.74 -7.27 -11.16
N GLN A 37 -0.99 -7.62 -12.22
CA GLN A 37 -1.39 -8.67 -13.17
C GLN A 37 -1.64 -10.01 -12.46
N ARG A 38 -0.80 -10.35 -11.48
CA ARG A 38 -0.95 -11.58 -10.69
C ARG A 38 -2.25 -11.54 -9.87
N PHE A 39 -2.52 -10.45 -9.18
CA PHE A 39 -3.77 -10.27 -8.44
C PHE A 39 -4.99 -10.26 -9.36
N ALA A 40 -4.89 -9.61 -10.52
CA ALA A 40 -5.95 -9.61 -11.52
C ALA A 40 -6.28 -11.02 -12.02
N ALA A 41 -5.26 -11.88 -12.21
CA ALA A 41 -5.49 -13.28 -12.59
C ALA A 41 -6.28 -14.07 -11.53
N VAL A 42 -6.20 -13.66 -10.26
CA VAL A 42 -6.99 -14.27 -9.17
C VAL A 42 -8.43 -13.76 -9.16
N VAL A 43 -8.64 -12.45 -9.34
CA VAL A 43 -9.95 -11.83 -9.05
C VAL A 43 -10.81 -11.57 -10.29
N ASN A 44 -10.24 -11.47 -11.49
CA ASN A 44 -11.02 -11.31 -12.71
C ASN A 44 -12.00 -12.47 -12.95
N PRO A 45 -11.63 -13.75 -12.76
CA PRO A 45 -12.58 -14.86 -12.86
C PRO A 45 -13.73 -14.78 -11.84
N LEU A 46 -13.54 -14.02 -10.76
CA LEU A 46 -14.57 -13.74 -9.75
C LEU A 46 -15.43 -12.53 -10.09
N GLY A 47 -15.26 -11.94 -11.28
CA GLY A 47 -16.04 -10.78 -11.75
C GLY A 47 -15.59 -9.43 -11.17
N TRP A 48 -14.30 -9.27 -10.86
CA TRP A 48 -13.71 -8.01 -10.45
C TRP A 48 -12.81 -7.44 -11.54
N GLN A 49 -12.80 -6.14 -11.73
CA GLN A 49 -11.70 -5.45 -12.40
C GLN A 49 -10.60 -5.09 -11.40
N VAL A 50 -9.39 -4.87 -11.90
CA VAL A 50 -8.27 -4.35 -11.09
C VAL A 50 -7.70 -3.11 -11.76
N LEU A 51 -7.83 -1.98 -11.09
CA LEU A 51 -7.19 -0.73 -11.43
C LEU A 51 -5.88 -0.63 -10.65
N ALA A 52 -4.76 -0.65 -11.32
CA ALA A 52 -3.45 -0.49 -10.69
C ALA A 52 -2.83 0.85 -11.07
N VAL A 53 -2.26 1.54 -10.09
CA VAL A 53 -1.65 2.85 -10.29
C VAL A 53 -0.14 2.81 -10.09
N GLU A 54 0.57 3.64 -10.85
CA GLU A 54 1.99 3.89 -10.66
C GLU A 54 2.20 4.97 -9.62
N LEU A 55 2.87 4.64 -8.53
CA LEU A 55 3.23 5.63 -7.51
C LEU A 55 4.25 6.66 -8.04
N PRO A 56 4.30 7.86 -7.47
CA PRO A 56 5.31 8.85 -7.82
C PRO A 56 6.74 8.30 -7.73
N GLU A 57 7.63 8.78 -8.57
CA GLU A 57 9.05 8.40 -8.64
C GLU A 57 9.32 6.90 -8.96
N HIS A 58 8.31 6.13 -9.41
CA HIS A 58 8.47 4.74 -9.80
C HIS A 58 8.42 4.55 -11.32
N ASN A 59 9.03 3.46 -11.80
CA ASN A 59 8.98 2.97 -13.18
C ASN A 59 9.25 4.05 -14.23
N GLY A 60 10.26 4.89 -13.98
CA GLY A 60 10.65 5.97 -14.91
C GLY A 60 9.66 7.13 -15.00
N ARG A 61 8.73 7.26 -14.07
CA ARG A 61 7.78 8.35 -13.98
C ARG A 61 8.51 9.69 -13.77
N GLN A 62 8.36 10.63 -14.71
CA GLN A 62 9.11 11.90 -14.78
C GLN A 62 8.18 13.14 -14.76
N ASP A 63 7.02 13.05 -14.16
CA ASP A 63 6.05 14.13 -14.12
C ASP A 63 6.29 15.15 -12.98
N GLY A 64 7.39 14.96 -12.22
CA GLY A 64 7.82 15.83 -11.13
C GLY A 64 7.01 15.67 -9.84
N VAL A 65 6.07 14.71 -9.77
CA VAL A 65 5.40 14.37 -8.50
C VAL A 65 6.35 13.54 -7.65
N ARG A 66 6.54 13.94 -6.40
CA ARG A 66 7.43 13.26 -5.45
C ARG A 66 6.68 12.20 -4.65
N LEU A 67 7.40 11.15 -4.25
CA LEU A 67 6.88 10.10 -3.34
C LEU A 67 6.87 10.61 -1.88
N VAL A 68 6.15 11.69 -1.66
CA VAL A 68 5.91 12.24 -0.32
C VAL A 68 4.41 12.28 -0.03
N PRO A 69 3.95 12.10 1.22
CA PRO A 69 2.53 11.91 1.49
C PRO A 69 1.65 13.09 1.07
N TRP A 70 2.13 14.32 1.18
CA TRP A 70 1.37 15.51 0.76
C TRP A 70 1.24 15.67 -0.77
N GLU A 71 1.87 14.80 -1.58
CA GLU A 71 1.69 14.71 -3.03
C GLU A 71 1.03 13.39 -3.43
N ALA A 72 1.53 12.26 -2.92
CA ALA A 72 1.03 10.94 -3.27
C ALA A 72 -0.39 10.67 -2.73
N VAL A 73 -0.72 11.14 -1.52
CA VAL A 73 -2.06 10.93 -0.94
C VAL A 73 -3.15 11.67 -1.73
N PRO A 74 -3.02 12.98 -2.05
CA PRO A 74 -3.98 13.65 -2.92
C PRO A 74 -4.14 13.01 -4.30
N GLU A 75 -3.05 12.48 -4.88
CA GLU A 75 -3.13 11.77 -6.15
C GLU A 75 -3.95 10.49 -6.03
N LEU A 76 -3.72 9.68 -4.99
CA LEU A 76 -4.53 8.49 -4.73
C LEU A 76 -5.99 8.83 -4.36
N GLN A 77 -6.26 9.99 -3.74
CA GLN A 77 -7.61 10.49 -3.53
C GLN A 77 -8.32 10.79 -4.85
N ASN A 78 -7.63 11.35 -5.84
CA ASN A 78 -8.18 11.52 -7.18
C ASN A 78 -8.50 10.18 -7.85
N VAL A 79 -7.62 9.18 -7.68
CA VAL A 79 -7.88 7.81 -8.16
C VAL A 79 -9.09 7.20 -7.45
N ARG A 80 -9.21 7.33 -6.15
CA ARG A 80 -10.39 6.90 -5.37
C ARG A 80 -11.67 7.52 -5.91
N ASN A 81 -11.67 8.84 -6.14
CA ASN A 81 -12.85 9.55 -6.67
C ASN A 81 -13.22 9.04 -8.06
N TYR A 82 -12.22 8.85 -8.95
CA TYR A 82 -12.41 8.23 -10.25
C TYR A 82 -13.07 6.85 -10.14
N MET A 83 -12.68 6.04 -9.15
CA MET A 83 -13.26 4.72 -8.92
C MET A 83 -14.70 4.81 -8.43
N LYS A 84 -15.00 5.69 -7.47
CA LYS A 84 -16.36 5.90 -6.93
C LYS A 84 -17.40 6.30 -7.98
N GLU A 85 -16.97 6.96 -9.06
CA GLU A 85 -17.85 7.33 -10.17
C GLU A 85 -18.16 6.16 -11.13
N ARG A 86 -17.38 5.07 -11.10
CA ARG A 86 -17.41 4.00 -12.11
C ARG A 86 -17.84 2.65 -11.60
N TRP A 87 -17.54 2.35 -10.35
CA TRP A 87 -17.82 1.04 -9.77
C TRP A 87 -18.69 1.15 -8.51
N GLN A 88 -19.61 0.21 -8.36
CA GLN A 88 -20.53 0.17 -7.22
C GLN A 88 -19.88 -0.44 -5.98
N THR A 89 -19.03 -1.46 -6.19
CA THR A 89 -18.32 -2.17 -5.12
C THR A 89 -16.82 -1.93 -5.26
N LEU A 90 -16.19 -1.46 -4.21
CA LEU A 90 -14.78 -1.09 -4.20
C LEU A 90 -13.99 -1.94 -3.23
N GLY A 91 -12.83 -2.39 -3.68
CA GLY A 91 -11.82 -2.99 -2.84
C GLY A 91 -10.48 -2.25 -2.94
N VAL A 92 -9.66 -2.40 -1.93
CA VAL A 92 -8.26 -1.97 -1.94
C VAL A 92 -7.37 -3.18 -1.72
N ARG A 93 -6.39 -3.38 -2.59
CA ARG A 93 -5.30 -4.34 -2.47
C ARG A 93 -3.99 -3.56 -2.48
N ALA A 94 -3.27 -3.57 -1.37
CA ALA A 94 -2.08 -2.74 -1.26
C ALA A 94 -0.93 -3.46 -0.53
N VAL A 95 0.31 -3.05 -0.87
CA VAL A 95 1.55 -3.69 -0.41
C VAL A 95 2.43 -2.67 0.31
N SER A 96 2.95 -3.01 1.48
CA SER A 96 4.01 -2.26 2.17
C SER A 96 3.72 -0.75 2.29
N LEU A 97 4.58 0.11 1.71
CA LEU A 97 4.39 1.55 1.63
C LEU A 97 3.08 1.93 0.92
N GLY A 98 2.73 1.20 -0.15
CA GLY A 98 1.46 1.41 -0.85
C GLY A 98 0.25 1.18 0.04
N ALA A 99 0.33 0.25 1.00
CA ALA A 99 -0.73 0.05 2.00
C ALA A 99 -0.89 1.28 2.90
N TRP A 100 0.22 1.86 3.38
CA TRP A 100 0.17 3.08 4.18
C TRP A 100 -0.44 4.25 3.41
N LEU A 101 0.00 4.47 2.16
CA LEU A 101 -0.52 5.55 1.31
C LEU A 101 -2.01 5.35 0.98
N ALA A 102 -2.43 4.11 0.69
CA ALA A 102 -3.83 3.79 0.41
C ALA A 102 -4.71 4.03 1.65
N LEU A 103 -4.28 3.60 2.83
CA LEU A 103 -5.01 3.85 4.08
C LEU A 103 -5.16 5.35 4.38
N GLN A 104 -4.17 6.17 4.04
CA GLN A 104 -4.26 7.63 4.15
C GLN A 104 -5.21 8.23 3.11
N ALA A 105 -5.14 7.78 1.86
CA ALA A 105 -5.98 8.30 0.78
C ALA A 105 -7.47 7.98 0.96
N PHE A 106 -7.77 6.88 1.64
CA PHE A 106 -9.13 6.45 1.94
C PHE A 106 -9.57 6.77 3.37
N ALA A 107 -8.79 7.52 4.13
CA ALA A 107 -9.15 7.91 5.49
C ALA A 107 -10.52 8.63 5.51
N GLY A 108 -11.44 8.17 6.38
CA GLY A 108 -12.81 8.68 6.46
C GLY A 108 -13.78 8.15 5.40
N GLU A 109 -13.31 7.30 4.50
CA GLU A 109 -14.12 6.59 3.50
C GLU A 109 -14.26 5.11 3.87
N SER A 110 -15.22 4.42 3.26
CA SER A 110 -15.38 2.98 3.42
C SER A 110 -15.32 2.30 2.08
N VAL A 111 -14.61 1.17 2.02
CA VAL A 111 -14.63 0.24 0.89
C VAL A 111 -15.13 -1.13 1.36
N ASP A 112 -15.57 -1.97 0.41
CA ASP A 112 -16.14 -3.27 0.74
C ASP A 112 -15.07 -4.28 1.21
N TYR A 113 -13.87 -4.20 0.63
CA TYR A 113 -12.74 -5.08 0.95
C TYR A 113 -11.43 -4.30 1.06
N CYS A 114 -10.59 -4.69 2.03
CA CYS A 114 -9.25 -4.16 2.16
C CYS A 114 -8.25 -5.30 2.42
N LEU A 115 -7.42 -5.60 1.42
CA LEU A 115 -6.44 -6.69 1.44
C LEU A 115 -5.03 -6.09 1.49
N LEU A 116 -4.32 -6.27 2.58
CA LEU A 116 -3.00 -5.68 2.81
C LEU A 116 -1.95 -6.78 2.99
N SER A 117 -0.87 -6.75 2.20
CA SER A 117 0.29 -7.63 2.43
C SER A 117 1.49 -6.84 2.92
N SER A 118 2.14 -7.36 3.96
CA SER A 118 3.28 -6.72 4.63
C SER A 118 3.09 -5.21 4.86
N PRO A 119 1.94 -4.74 5.37
CA PRO A 119 1.63 -3.31 5.37
C PRO A 119 2.54 -2.52 6.31
N LEU A 120 2.97 -1.34 5.89
CA LEU A 120 3.48 -0.32 6.80
C LEU A 120 2.28 0.33 7.50
N LEU A 121 2.20 0.20 8.82
CA LEU A 121 1.07 0.70 9.61
C LEU A 121 1.47 1.80 10.60
N ASP A 122 2.77 2.04 10.75
CA ASP A 122 3.33 3.06 11.65
C ASP A 122 4.55 3.71 10.98
N MET A 123 4.30 4.72 10.18
CA MET A 123 5.35 5.44 9.44
C MET A 123 6.25 6.28 10.37
N GLU A 124 5.71 6.82 11.46
CA GLU A 124 6.55 7.52 12.45
C GLU A 124 7.60 6.57 13.02
N LYS A 125 7.18 5.37 13.43
CA LYS A 125 8.07 4.35 13.98
C LYS A 125 9.10 3.89 12.95
N MET A 126 8.68 3.71 11.68
CA MET A 126 9.59 3.39 10.59
C MET A 126 10.68 4.45 10.41
N ILE A 127 10.31 5.72 10.31
CA ILE A 127 11.24 6.83 10.17
C ILE A 127 12.17 6.92 11.40
N CYS A 128 11.64 6.77 12.62
CA CYS A 128 12.44 6.76 13.85
C CYS A 128 13.44 5.58 13.88
N SER A 129 13.05 4.42 13.37
CA SER A 129 13.96 3.26 13.24
C SER A 129 15.11 3.56 12.28
N MET A 130 14.80 4.12 11.10
CA MET A 130 15.83 4.53 10.12
C MET A 130 16.77 5.60 10.70
N MET A 131 16.24 6.56 11.46
CA MET A 131 17.05 7.57 12.16
C MET A 131 18.01 6.91 13.15
N ALA A 132 17.53 5.95 13.94
CA ALA A 132 18.34 5.25 14.93
C ALA A 132 19.47 4.44 14.26
N GLN A 133 19.16 3.72 13.17
CA GLN A 133 20.15 2.97 12.39
C GLN A 133 21.22 3.88 11.77
N ALA A 134 20.84 5.08 11.34
CA ALA A 134 21.77 6.07 10.76
C ALA A 134 22.48 6.96 11.80
N GLY A 135 22.19 6.79 13.10
CA GLY A 135 22.75 7.64 14.16
C GLY A 135 22.31 9.10 14.09
N ILE A 136 21.10 9.35 13.56
CA ILE A 136 20.54 10.71 13.37
C ILE A 136 19.56 11.02 14.50
N SER A 137 19.84 12.09 15.26
CA SER A 137 18.94 12.57 16.28
C SER A 137 17.76 13.38 15.69
N LYS A 138 16.64 13.45 16.43
CA LYS A 138 15.48 14.27 16.04
C LYS A 138 15.86 15.74 15.91
N GLU A 139 16.71 16.23 16.81
CA GLU A 139 17.18 17.63 16.77
C GLU A 139 17.97 17.91 15.51
N ARG A 140 18.89 17.02 15.14
CA ARG A 140 19.66 17.13 13.91
C ARG A 140 18.76 17.13 12.69
N LEU A 141 17.82 16.20 12.59
CA LEU A 141 16.87 16.14 11.47
C LEU A 141 15.98 17.40 11.40
N ARG A 142 15.58 17.94 12.56
CA ARG A 142 14.78 19.17 12.64
C ARG A 142 15.54 20.38 12.11
N VAL A 143 16.85 20.48 12.42
CA VAL A 143 17.69 21.61 11.99
C VAL A 143 18.05 21.53 10.52
N GLU A 144 18.45 20.33 10.04
CA GLU A 144 18.87 20.12 8.65
C GLU A 144 17.67 19.98 7.67
N GLY A 145 16.51 19.59 8.17
CA GLY A 145 15.27 19.41 7.40
C GLY A 145 15.23 18.10 6.62
N GLU A 146 16.25 17.83 5.80
CA GLU A 146 16.41 16.61 5.01
C GLU A 146 17.84 16.07 5.14
N ILE A 147 17.98 14.75 5.37
CA ILE A 147 19.28 14.10 5.53
C ILE A 147 19.29 12.82 4.69
N PRO A 148 20.12 12.72 3.65
CA PRO A 148 20.35 11.47 2.93
C PRO A 148 20.95 10.40 3.84
N VAL A 149 20.48 9.15 3.69
CA VAL A 149 20.98 8.00 4.43
C VAL A 149 21.49 6.91 3.49
N PRO A 150 22.34 5.98 3.96
CA PRO A 150 22.74 4.83 3.18
C PRO A 150 21.51 4.05 2.66
N GLY A 151 21.57 3.59 1.40
CA GLY A 151 20.43 2.93 0.74
C GLY A 151 19.62 3.86 -0.17
N GLY A 152 20.05 5.11 -0.34
CA GLY A 152 19.47 6.05 -1.32
C GLY A 152 18.19 6.75 -0.86
N GLN A 153 17.79 6.56 0.38
CA GLN A 153 16.63 7.23 0.97
C GLN A 153 17.04 8.56 1.62
N THR A 154 16.07 9.45 1.78
CA THR A 154 16.26 10.72 2.47
C THR A 154 15.28 10.83 3.63
N LEU A 155 15.82 10.96 4.84
CA LEU A 155 15.01 11.29 6.01
C LEU A 155 14.57 12.75 5.91
N SER A 156 13.28 13.01 6.17
CA SER A 156 12.71 14.35 6.13
C SER A 156 11.99 14.68 7.42
N TRP A 157 12.32 15.82 8.02
CA TRP A 157 11.62 16.31 9.20
C TRP A 157 10.13 16.57 8.92
N ARG A 158 9.82 17.13 7.75
CA ARG A 158 8.43 17.35 7.34
C ARG A 158 7.65 16.04 7.22
N TYR A 159 8.29 14.98 6.67
CA TYR A 159 7.65 13.68 6.56
C TYR A 159 7.37 13.07 7.95
N LEU A 160 8.35 13.15 8.87
CA LEU A 160 8.19 12.69 10.25
C LEU A 160 7.03 13.42 10.96
N CYS A 161 6.93 14.75 10.84
CA CYS A 161 5.83 15.53 11.40
C CYS A 161 4.49 15.11 10.80
N TRP A 162 4.43 14.98 9.48
CA TRP A 162 3.21 14.54 8.79
C TRP A 162 2.76 13.16 9.25
N ALA A 163 3.68 12.20 9.35
CA ALA A 163 3.39 10.84 9.80
C ALA A 163 2.83 10.79 11.25
N ARG A 164 3.29 11.67 12.13
CA ARG A 164 2.77 11.83 13.50
C ARG A 164 1.33 12.32 13.56
N GLU A 165 1.00 13.24 12.68
CA GLU A 165 -0.32 13.88 12.63
C GLU A 165 -1.35 12.99 11.91
N HIS A 166 -0.91 12.01 11.12
CA HIS A 166 -1.74 11.19 10.25
C HIS A 166 -1.56 9.69 10.54
N SER A 167 -2.08 9.25 11.66
CA SER A 167 -2.11 7.82 11.98
C SER A 167 -3.10 7.09 11.07
N VAL A 168 -2.76 5.84 10.69
CA VAL A 168 -3.65 5.02 9.85
C VAL A 168 -4.89 4.54 10.61
N SER A 169 -5.99 4.41 9.88
CA SER A 169 -7.24 3.81 10.35
C SER A 169 -7.66 2.64 9.45
N SER A 170 -8.62 1.83 9.89
CA SER A 170 -9.27 0.88 8.97
C SER A 170 -10.19 1.63 8.01
N ILE A 171 -10.23 1.14 6.78
CA ILE A 171 -11.07 1.67 5.69
C ILE A 171 -12.13 0.66 5.23
N SER A 172 -12.19 -0.52 5.87
CA SER A 172 -13.18 -1.56 5.56
C SER A 172 -13.45 -2.42 6.78
N PRO A 173 -14.71 -2.83 7.01
CA PRO A 173 -15.03 -3.86 7.99
C PRO A 173 -14.46 -5.24 7.59
N LYS A 174 -14.17 -5.46 6.30
CA LYS A 174 -13.52 -6.65 5.79
C LYS A 174 -12.04 -6.37 5.47
N THR A 175 -11.30 -5.94 6.50
CA THR A 175 -9.86 -5.74 6.38
C THR A 175 -9.12 -7.03 6.74
N SER A 176 -8.29 -7.53 5.82
CA SER A 176 -7.48 -8.74 5.98
C SER A 176 -6.02 -8.43 5.70
N LEU A 177 -5.15 -8.89 6.60
CA LEU A 177 -3.71 -8.72 6.50
C LEU A 177 -3.02 -10.07 6.22
N LEU A 178 -2.03 -10.05 5.33
CA LEU A 178 -1.05 -11.12 5.14
C LEU A 178 0.31 -10.63 5.66
N TYR A 179 0.92 -11.38 6.58
CA TYR A 179 2.16 -11.00 7.24
C TYR A 179 3.17 -12.14 7.25
N GLY A 180 4.40 -11.87 6.83
CA GLY A 180 5.51 -12.81 6.88
C GLY A 180 6.17 -12.85 8.26
N VAL A 181 6.41 -14.05 8.81
CA VAL A 181 7.06 -14.21 10.14
C VAL A 181 8.44 -13.56 10.19
N LYS A 182 9.15 -13.55 9.05
CA LYS A 182 10.50 -12.97 8.93
C LYS A 182 10.48 -11.51 8.45
N ASP A 183 9.36 -10.82 8.56
CA ASP A 183 9.28 -9.40 8.21
C ASP A 183 10.07 -8.56 9.22
N GLU A 184 11.19 -7.98 8.75
CA GLU A 184 12.08 -7.13 9.55
C GLU A 184 11.72 -5.64 9.46
N MET A 185 10.81 -5.26 8.54
CA MET A 185 10.43 -3.85 8.33
C MET A 185 9.29 -3.42 9.24
N THR A 186 8.25 -4.27 9.36
CA THR A 186 7.11 -3.99 10.24
C THR A 186 7.11 -4.98 11.41
N PRO A 187 7.35 -4.51 12.65
CA PRO A 187 7.32 -5.39 13.81
C PRO A 187 5.97 -6.06 14.00
N ARG A 188 5.96 -7.35 14.33
CA ARG A 188 4.74 -8.13 14.60
C ARG A 188 3.81 -7.44 15.59
N SER A 189 4.36 -6.79 16.62
CA SER A 189 3.58 -6.05 17.62
C SER A 189 2.76 -4.88 17.02
N THR A 190 3.25 -4.26 15.96
CA THR A 190 2.52 -3.20 15.23
C THR A 190 1.34 -3.79 14.49
N ILE A 191 1.54 -4.92 13.80
CA ILE A 191 0.46 -5.66 13.11
C ILE A 191 -0.61 -6.09 14.12
N ASP A 192 -0.22 -6.73 15.21
CA ASP A 192 -1.15 -7.21 16.25
C ASP A 192 -1.95 -6.06 16.90
N ALA A 193 -1.31 -4.92 17.14
CA ALA A 193 -1.97 -3.73 17.67
C ALA A 193 -3.03 -3.18 16.71
N TYR A 194 -2.70 -3.10 15.42
CA TYR A 194 -3.64 -2.68 14.38
C TYR A 194 -4.83 -3.63 14.26
N CYS A 195 -4.56 -4.94 14.17
CA CYS A 195 -5.61 -5.96 14.07
C CYS A 195 -6.55 -5.95 15.28
N ARG A 196 -6.02 -5.79 16.50
CA ARG A 196 -6.85 -5.66 17.71
C ARG A 196 -7.70 -4.41 17.69
N LYS A 197 -7.11 -3.27 17.30
CA LYS A 197 -7.81 -1.98 17.30
C LYS A 197 -8.97 -1.94 16.31
N PHE A 198 -8.80 -2.58 15.15
CA PHE A 198 -9.74 -2.47 14.04
C PHE A 198 -10.46 -3.79 13.70
N ALA A 199 -10.30 -4.83 14.53
CA ALA A 199 -10.89 -6.16 14.35
C ALA A 199 -10.58 -6.78 12.98
N CYS A 200 -9.34 -6.61 12.48
CA CYS A 200 -8.92 -7.14 11.19
C CYS A 200 -8.59 -8.63 11.25
N SER A 201 -8.80 -9.33 10.15
CA SER A 201 -8.32 -10.70 9.95
C SER A 201 -6.81 -10.69 9.68
N LEU A 202 -6.05 -11.59 10.34
CA LEU A 202 -4.61 -11.71 10.16
C LEU A 202 -4.25 -13.14 9.72
N THR A 203 -3.61 -13.26 8.58
CA THR A 203 -2.97 -14.48 8.11
C THR A 203 -1.46 -14.34 8.24
N VAL A 204 -0.83 -15.28 8.93
CA VAL A 204 0.61 -15.31 9.15
C VAL A 204 1.24 -16.34 8.23
N ALA A 205 2.18 -15.93 7.40
CA ALA A 205 2.90 -16.79 6.48
C ALA A 205 4.23 -17.23 7.11
N GLU A 206 4.26 -18.49 7.55
CA GLU A 206 5.48 -19.11 8.08
C GLU A 206 6.60 -19.10 7.02
N GLY A 207 7.78 -18.69 7.43
CA GLY A 207 8.96 -18.65 6.57
C GLY A 207 9.07 -17.46 5.62
N ALA A 208 7.99 -16.72 5.37
CA ALA A 208 8.00 -15.56 4.48
C ALA A 208 8.62 -14.33 5.14
N ALA A 209 9.37 -13.56 4.33
CA ALA A 209 9.91 -12.26 4.68
C ALA A 209 8.92 -11.12 4.26
N HIS A 210 9.36 -9.87 4.37
CA HIS A 210 8.55 -8.71 3.94
C HIS A 210 8.13 -8.79 2.46
N TRP A 211 9.05 -9.27 1.63
CA TRP A 211 8.87 -9.37 0.17
C TRP A 211 8.38 -10.76 -0.20
N PHE A 212 7.13 -10.93 -0.49
CA PHE A 212 6.56 -12.19 -0.98
C PHE A 212 6.94 -12.40 -2.47
N HIS A 213 8.18 -12.78 -2.74
CA HIS A 213 8.75 -12.85 -4.10
C HIS A 213 9.19 -14.24 -4.55
N MET A 214 9.23 -15.21 -3.60
CA MET A 214 9.50 -16.60 -3.96
C MET A 214 8.24 -17.24 -4.58
N PRO A 215 8.37 -18.14 -5.57
CA PRO A 215 7.22 -18.75 -6.24
C PRO A 215 6.18 -19.38 -5.29
N GLU A 216 6.67 -20.01 -4.21
CA GLU A 216 5.81 -20.60 -3.17
C GLU A 216 5.08 -19.52 -2.35
N GLU A 217 5.74 -18.40 -2.05
CA GLU A 217 5.15 -17.27 -1.34
C GLU A 217 4.10 -16.57 -2.21
N GLU A 218 4.37 -16.38 -3.48
CA GLU A 218 3.41 -15.83 -4.46
C GLU A 218 2.17 -16.72 -4.60
N THR A 219 2.36 -18.04 -4.65
CA THR A 219 1.27 -19.02 -4.68
C THR A 219 0.41 -18.92 -3.42
N ARG A 220 1.04 -18.85 -2.25
CA ARG A 220 0.35 -18.68 -0.96
C ARG A 220 -0.41 -17.36 -0.90
N MET A 221 0.19 -16.26 -1.41
CA MET A 221 -0.45 -14.96 -1.47
C MET A 221 -1.69 -14.99 -2.39
N SER A 222 -1.60 -15.63 -3.57
CA SER A 222 -2.72 -15.78 -4.49
C SER A 222 -3.85 -16.64 -3.91
N GLN A 223 -3.51 -17.69 -3.17
CA GLN A 223 -4.49 -18.50 -2.44
C GLN A 223 -5.17 -17.68 -1.35
N TRP A 224 -4.40 -16.94 -0.52
CA TRP A 224 -4.94 -16.05 0.50
C TRP A 224 -5.88 -15.00 -0.09
N GLU A 225 -5.49 -14.35 -1.19
CA GLU A 225 -6.32 -13.35 -1.88
C GLU A 225 -7.68 -13.92 -2.30
N ARG A 226 -7.71 -15.13 -2.84
CA ARG A 226 -8.94 -15.83 -3.21
C ARG A 226 -9.82 -16.14 -1.99
N GLU A 227 -9.24 -16.72 -0.94
CA GLU A 227 -9.94 -17.08 0.28
C GLU A 227 -10.61 -15.87 0.98
N GLN A 228 -10.06 -14.65 0.84
CA GLN A 228 -10.67 -13.47 1.43
C GLN A 228 -11.91 -12.99 0.67
N LEU A 229 -12.09 -13.38 -0.57
CA LEU A 229 -13.23 -12.98 -1.42
C LEU A 229 -14.35 -14.01 -1.45
N GLU A 230 -14.08 -15.23 -1.01
CA GLU A 230 -15.05 -16.33 -0.94
C GLU A 230 -15.78 -16.40 0.42
N LYS A 231 -15.36 -15.54 1.40
CA LYS A 231 -16.00 -15.39 2.72
C LYS A 231 -17.12 -14.34 2.67
#